data_c22edad023b8f92b9ee3926984ea622f
#
_entry.id   c22edad023b8f92b9ee3926984ea622f
#
_cell.length_a   1.000
_cell.length_b   1.000
_cell.length_c   1.000
_cell.angle_alpha   90.00
_cell.angle_beta   90.00
_cell.angle_gamma   90.00
#
_symmetry.space_group_name_H-M   'P 1'
#
loop_
_entity.id
_entity.type
_entity.pdbx_description
1 polymer ?
#
loop_
_entity_poly.entity_id
_entity_poly.type
_entity_poly.pdbx_seq_one_letter_code
_entity_poly.pdbx_strand_id
1 'polypeptide(L)'
;LTSIKIFVGTSGWLYDWNLEGTFDWYVRESGLNAVELNASFYRLLFRNQVVSWARKSGYIRWAVKIHRYITHYARLSDKAVVFWGRFREIFAPLDEKIDYYLLQLPPSYSYSEKSLSRLKSFVEKAGVDGRIAVEFRHPSWFSFNKEKLCEELGEAIPVSVDAPGFKYYVCCKKVVYLRLHGRTSWYFHEYTENELREIVDEIVGFKPRAIYVFFNNNHWMLENARLMKSILEETAEKFALD
;
A
#
# COMPACT_ATOMS: atom_id res chain seq x y z
N LEU A 1 -0.78 -27.10 0.05
CA LEU A 1 -1.22 -25.75 0.47
C LEU A 1 -0.26 -24.73 -0.12
N THR A 2 -0.75 -23.76 -0.87
CA THR A 2 0.07 -22.66 -1.42
C THR A 2 0.50 -21.74 -0.28
N SER A 3 1.81 -21.59 -0.06
CA SER A 3 2.36 -20.66 0.94
C SER A 3 1.87 -19.23 0.70
N ILE A 4 1.58 -18.50 1.78
CA ILE A 4 1.21 -17.07 1.72
C ILE A 4 2.42 -16.26 1.24
N LYS A 5 2.26 -15.44 0.21
CA LYS A 5 3.30 -14.48 -0.20
C LYS A 5 3.28 -13.28 0.74
N ILE A 6 4.41 -12.97 1.37
CA ILE A 6 4.52 -11.89 2.37
C ILE A 6 5.46 -10.81 1.85
N PHE A 7 4.95 -9.58 1.82
CA PHE A 7 5.67 -8.38 1.40
C PHE A 7 5.52 -7.31 2.50
N VAL A 8 6.63 -6.96 3.12
CA VAL A 8 6.65 -5.97 4.20
C VAL A 8 7.65 -4.87 3.87
N GLY A 9 7.24 -3.64 4.05
CA GLY A 9 8.05 -2.47 3.75
C GLY A 9 7.65 -1.22 4.53
N THR A 10 8.34 -0.14 4.24
CA THR A 10 8.13 1.19 4.80
C THR A 10 7.60 2.16 3.75
N SER A 11 6.95 3.23 4.20
CA SER A 11 6.48 4.34 3.36
C SER A 11 7.63 5.28 2.99
N GLY A 12 8.54 4.79 2.16
CA GLY A 12 9.79 5.44 1.77
C GLY A 12 10.99 4.94 2.59
N TRP A 13 12.15 5.53 2.32
CA TRP A 13 13.43 5.12 2.92
C TRP A 13 14.30 6.30 3.38
N LEU A 14 13.84 7.54 3.22
CA LEU A 14 14.57 8.75 3.60
C LEU A 14 14.19 9.18 5.03
N TYR A 15 14.59 8.36 5.98
CA TYR A 15 14.36 8.59 7.41
C TYR A 15 15.68 8.43 8.17
N ASP A 16 15.71 8.87 9.42
CA ASP A 16 16.86 8.86 10.31
C ASP A 16 17.48 7.48 10.58
N TRP A 17 16.68 6.43 10.48
CA TRP A 17 17.18 5.05 10.58
C TRP A 17 17.95 4.58 9.33
N ASN A 18 17.86 5.27 8.21
CA ASN A 18 18.66 5.01 7.00
C ASN A 18 19.93 5.86 7.02
N LEU A 19 21.01 5.30 7.56
CA LEU A 19 22.24 6.04 7.83
C LEU A 19 22.92 6.67 6.60
N GLU A 20 22.70 6.10 5.41
CA GLU A 20 23.25 6.65 4.15
C GLU A 20 22.24 7.55 3.42
N GLY A 21 20.97 7.53 3.82
CA GLY A 21 19.90 8.25 3.11
C GLY A 21 19.70 7.76 1.67
N THR A 22 20.09 6.51 1.36
CA THR A 22 20.06 5.97 -0.01
C THR A 22 19.10 4.81 -0.16
N PHE A 23 18.62 4.57 -1.40
CA PHE A 23 17.85 3.37 -1.70
C PHE A 23 18.73 2.11 -1.68
N ASP A 24 20.02 2.25 -2.02
CA ASP A 24 20.99 1.15 -1.95
C ASP A 24 21.10 0.60 -0.53
N TRP A 25 21.18 1.50 0.47
CA TRP A 25 21.16 1.11 1.87
C TRP A 25 19.88 0.34 2.23
N TYR A 26 18.72 0.84 1.77
CA TYR A 26 17.44 0.18 2.03
C TYR A 26 17.41 -1.26 1.51
N VAL A 27 17.87 -1.47 0.28
CA VAL A 27 17.94 -2.81 -0.34
C VAL A 27 18.89 -3.73 0.43
N ARG A 28 20.00 -3.19 0.89
CA ARG A 28 21.08 -3.99 1.52
C ARG A 28 20.85 -4.25 3.00
N GLU A 29 20.35 -3.25 3.73
CA GLU A 29 20.39 -3.23 5.19
C GLU A 29 19.00 -3.30 5.86
N SER A 30 17.91 -2.98 5.16
CA SER A 30 16.60 -2.95 5.81
C SER A 30 16.10 -4.32 6.26
N GLY A 31 16.50 -5.40 5.57
CA GLY A 31 15.95 -6.75 5.78
C GLY A 31 14.51 -6.92 5.26
N LEU A 32 13.96 -5.87 4.60
CA LEU A 32 12.61 -5.86 4.06
C LEU A 32 12.60 -6.27 2.58
N ASN A 33 11.44 -6.65 2.06
CA ASN A 33 11.27 -7.12 0.69
C ASN A 33 10.28 -6.29 -0.15
N ALA A 34 9.76 -5.23 0.43
CA ALA A 34 8.90 -4.27 -0.26
C ALA A 34 9.18 -2.83 0.15
N VAL A 35 8.70 -1.88 -0.65
CA VAL A 35 8.73 -0.44 -0.34
C VAL A 35 7.52 0.25 -0.94
N GLU A 36 6.94 1.21 -0.21
CA GLU A 36 5.90 2.09 -0.71
C GLU A 36 6.46 3.48 -0.98
N LEU A 37 6.44 3.92 -2.23
CA LEU A 37 6.96 5.22 -2.64
C LEU A 37 5.91 6.32 -2.43
N ASN A 38 6.08 7.14 -1.39
CA ASN A 38 5.19 8.25 -1.08
C ASN A 38 5.59 9.59 -1.74
N ALA A 39 6.85 9.77 -2.12
CA ALA A 39 7.33 11.01 -2.75
C ALA A 39 6.59 11.35 -4.05
N SER A 40 6.17 10.33 -4.80
CA SER A 40 5.39 10.44 -6.03
C SER A 40 4.00 11.09 -5.85
N PHE A 41 3.48 11.08 -4.64
CA PHE A 41 2.22 11.76 -4.30
C PHE A 41 2.34 13.29 -4.38
N TYR A 42 3.48 13.83 -3.99
CA TYR A 42 3.69 15.27 -3.86
C TYR A 42 4.28 15.92 -5.11
N ARG A 43 5.07 15.16 -5.89
CA ARG A 43 5.77 15.65 -7.07
C ARG A 43 5.93 14.57 -8.12
N LEU A 44 5.97 14.98 -9.39
CA LEU A 44 6.44 14.09 -10.44
C LEU A 44 7.95 13.89 -10.28
N LEU A 45 8.37 12.65 -10.40
CA LEU A 45 9.77 12.27 -10.29
C LEU A 45 10.47 12.39 -11.67
N PHE A 46 11.78 12.52 -11.65
CA PHE A 46 12.55 12.43 -12.86
C PHE A 46 12.68 10.96 -13.31
N ARG A 47 12.48 10.71 -14.58
CA ARG A 47 12.57 9.35 -15.16
C ARG A 47 13.91 8.68 -14.84
N ASN A 48 15.02 9.43 -14.82
CA ASN A 48 16.34 8.90 -14.47
C ASN A 48 16.43 8.38 -13.04
N GLN A 49 15.71 8.98 -12.08
CA GLN A 49 15.62 8.45 -10.71
C GLN A 49 14.94 7.08 -10.72
N VAL A 50 13.83 6.97 -11.45
CA VAL A 50 13.07 5.71 -11.55
C VAL A 50 13.90 4.62 -12.24
N VAL A 51 14.62 4.96 -13.30
CA VAL A 51 15.59 4.04 -13.98
C VAL A 51 16.66 3.56 -12.99
N SER A 52 17.21 4.47 -12.19
CA SER A 52 18.21 4.11 -11.17
C SER A 52 17.64 3.13 -10.15
N TRP A 53 16.44 3.41 -9.63
CA TRP A 53 15.78 2.51 -8.68
C TRP A 53 15.42 1.16 -9.29
N ALA A 54 14.95 1.12 -10.53
CA ALA A 54 14.66 -0.13 -11.22
C ALA A 54 15.89 -1.06 -11.30
N ARG A 55 17.06 -0.49 -11.61
CA ARG A 55 18.32 -1.25 -11.66
C ARG A 55 18.79 -1.75 -10.30
N LYS A 56 18.52 -0.96 -9.23
CA LYS A 56 19.00 -1.21 -7.87
C LYS A 56 18.03 -2.04 -7.03
N SER A 57 16.78 -2.20 -7.46
CA SER A 57 15.71 -2.80 -6.66
C SER A 57 15.96 -4.27 -6.26
N GLY A 58 16.78 -5.02 -7.03
CA GLY A 58 17.01 -6.42 -6.71
C GLY A 58 15.70 -7.20 -6.54
N TYR A 59 15.48 -7.73 -5.36
CA TYR A 59 14.28 -8.49 -4.97
C TYR A 59 13.15 -7.61 -4.42
N ILE A 60 13.37 -6.32 -4.20
CA ILE A 60 12.37 -5.40 -3.63
C ILE A 60 11.16 -5.24 -4.55
N ARG A 61 9.97 -5.46 -4.00
CA ARG A 61 8.70 -5.18 -4.67
C ARG A 61 8.20 -3.78 -4.30
N TRP A 62 7.49 -3.14 -5.22
CA TRP A 62 7.10 -1.75 -5.07
C TRP A 62 5.59 -1.57 -4.98
N ALA A 63 5.19 -0.67 -4.10
CA ALA A 63 3.93 0.05 -4.21
C ALA A 63 4.23 1.51 -4.51
N VAL A 64 3.51 2.11 -5.45
CA VAL A 64 3.75 3.50 -5.88
C VAL A 64 2.50 4.33 -5.60
N LYS A 65 2.62 5.30 -4.70
CA LYS A 65 1.49 6.18 -4.37
C LYS A 65 1.21 7.14 -5.51
N ILE A 66 -0.02 7.10 -6.01
CA ILE A 66 -0.49 7.90 -7.13
C ILE A 66 -0.47 9.39 -6.76
N HIS A 67 -0.05 10.23 -7.71
CA HIS A 67 0.11 11.68 -7.52
C HIS A 67 -1.20 12.36 -7.09
N ARG A 68 -1.12 13.26 -6.10
CA ARG A 68 -2.29 13.97 -5.52
C ARG A 68 -3.13 14.75 -6.53
N TYR A 69 -2.56 15.16 -7.66
CA TYR A 69 -3.34 15.78 -8.72
C TYR A 69 -4.49 14.88 -9.17
N ILE A 70 -4.25 13.59 -9.34
CA ILE A 70 -5.23 12.60 -9.79
C ILE A 70 -6.37 12.46 -8.76
N THR A 71 -6.01 12.32 -7.49
CA THR A 71 -6.95 11.98 -6.42
C THR A 71 -7.61 13.20 -5.78
N HIS A 72 -6.83 14.24 -5.48
CA HIS A 72 -7.27 15.41 -4.69
C HIS A 72 -7.76 16.57 -5.54
N TYR A 73 -7.07 16.87 -6.66
CA TYR A 73 -7.43 18.03 -7.49
C TYR A 73 -8.35 17.66 -8.66
N ALA A 74 -7.94 16.74 -9.50
CA ALA A 74 -8.75 16.26 -10.63
C ALA A 74 -9.86 15.28 -10.22
N ARG A 75 -9.83 14.74 -8.98
CA ARG A 75 -10.86 13.90 -8.36
C ARG A 75 -11.34 12.78 -9.29
N LEU A 76 -10.39 12.05 -9.90
CA LEU A 76 -10.61 10.91 -10.79
C LEU A 76 -11.43 11.24 -12.06
N SER A 77 -11.42 12.49 -12.52
CA SER A 77 -12.05 12.91 -13.79
C SER A 77 -11.20 12.50 -15.00
N ASP A 78 -11.69 12.80 -16.21
CA ASP A 78 -10.93 12.53 -17.45
C ASP A 78 -9.57 13.25 -17.47
N LYS A 79 -9.44 14.43 -16.81
CA LYS A 79 -8.14 15.10 -16.61
C LYS A 79 -7.19 14.25 -15.76
N ALA A 80 -7.73 13.50 -14.79
CA ALA A 80 -6.94 12.56 -13.99
C ALA A 80 -6.40 11.42 -14.84
N VAL A 81 -7.20 10.89 -15.78
CA VAL A 81 -6.78 9.82 -16.71
C VAL A 81 -5.65 10.28 -17.63
N VAL A 82 -5.74 11.50 -18.17
CA VAL A 82 -4.66 12.09 -18.99
C VAL A 82 -3.36 12.23 -18.18
N PHE A 83 -3.47 12.74 -16.94
CA PHE A 83 -2.30 12.86 -16.07
C PHE A 83 -1.74 11.50 -15.64
N TRP A 84 -2.60 10.51 -15.46
CA TRP A 84 -2.22 9.13 -15.18
C TRP A 84 -1.32 8.53 -16.25
N GLY A 85 -1.63 8.76 -17.53
CA GLY A 85 -0.78 8.33 -18.65
C GLY A 85 0.67 8.86 -18.51
N ARG A 86 0.82 10.16 -18.25
CA ARG A 86 2.14 10.78 -18.01
C ARG A 86 2.84 10.22 -16.77
N PHE A 87 2.09 9.99 -15.70
CA PHE A 87 2.61 9.39 -14.48
C PHE A 87 3.15 7.97 -14.77
N ARG A 88 2.39 7.15 -15.49
CA ARG A 88 2.79 5.80 -15.90
C ARG A 88 4.06 5.77 -16.75
N GLU A 89 4.22 6.69 -17.69
CA GLU A 89 5.42 6.81 -18.53
C GLU A 89 6.68 7.02 -17.70
N ILE A 90 6.61 7.81 -16.62
CA ILE A 90 7.73 8.02 -15.70
C ILE A 90 8.11 6.71 -15.02
N PHE A 91 7.13 5.91 -14.60
CA PHE A 91 7.33 4.67 -13.87
C PHE A 91 7.52 3.42 -14.76
N ALA A 92 7.40 3.55 -16.08
CA ALA A 92 7.57 2.43 -17.00
C ALA A 92 8.87 1.61 -16.80
N PRO A 93 10.04 2.20 -16.47
CA PRO A 93 11.25 1.41 -16.20
C PRO A 93 11.16 0.50 -14.97
N LEU A 94 10.24 0.79 -14.05
CA LEU A 94 10.05 0.07 -12.78
C LEU A 94 8.81 -0.84 -12.82
N ASP A 95 8.00 -0.79 -13.88
CA ASP A 95 6.64 -1.36 -13.92
C ASP A 95 6.60 -2.86 -13.56
N GLU A 96 7.58 -3.66 -13.99
CA GLU A 96 7.67 -5.10 -13.68
C GLU A 96 7.87 -5.39 -12.17
N LYS A 97 8.35 -4.41 -11.41
CA LYS A 97 8.57 -4.51 -9.96
C LYS A 97 7.45 -3.87 -9.15
N ILE A 98 6.53 -3.15 -9.80
CA ILE A 98 5.38 -2.52 -9.14
C ILE A 98 4.25 -3.54 -9.03
N ASP A 99 3.91 -3.92 -7.80
CA ASP A 99 2.77 -4.78 -7.52
C ASP A 99 1.48 -3.99 -7.40
N TYR A 100 1.55 -2.78 -6.82
CA TYR A 100 0.39 -1.93 -6.64
C TYR A 100 0.68 -0.45 -6.87
N TYR A 101 -0.32 0.23 -7.43
CA TYR A 101 -0.45 1.68 -7.41
C TYR A 101 -1.43 2.07 -6.30
N LEU A 102 -0.97 2.78 -5.28
CA LEU A 102 -1.79 3.21 -4.14
C LEU A 102 -2.59 4.47 -4.51
N LEU A 103 -3.89 4.32 -4.62
CA LEU A 103 -4.86 5.39 -4.86
C LEU A 103 -5.46 5.85 -3.52
N GLN A 104 -4.76 6.75 -2.81
CA GLN A 104 -5.30 7.34 -1.59
C GLN A 104 -6.26 8.47 -1.93
N LEU A 105 -7.52 8.32 -1.55
CA LEU A 105 -8.55 9.35 -1.72
C LEU A 105 -8.52 10.37 -0.59
N PRO A 106 -8.89 11.66 -0.87
CA PRO A 106 -8.94 12.67 0.18
C PRO A 106 -10.09 12.43 1.17
N PRO A 107 -9.99 12.94 2.42
CA PRO A 107 -11.07 12.87 3.40
C PRO A 107 -12.41 13.47 2.90
N SER A 108 -12.36 14.37 1.94
CA SER A 108 -13.55 14.97 1.31
C SER A 108 -14.19 14.11 0.21
N TYR A 109 -13.65 12.92 -0.09
CA TYR A 109 -14.19 12.02 -1.10
C TYR A 109 -15.17 11.05 -0.45
N SER A 110 -16.38 11.56 -0.14
CA SER A 110 -17.45 10.75 0.45
C SER A 110 -18.04 9.77 -0.56
N TYR A 111 -18.64 8.70 -0.04
CA TYR A 111 -19.43 7.80 -0.86
C TYR A 111 -20.65 8.51 -1.45
N SER A 112 -20.87 8.28 -2.72
CA SER A 112 -22.11 8.48 -3.47
C SER A 112 -22.03 7.60 -4.71
N GLU A 113 -23.16 7.28 -5.34
CA GLU A 113 -23.18 6.54 -6.62
C GLU A 113 -22.29 7.21 -7.69
N LYS A 114 -22.29 8.55 -7.71
CA LYS A 114 -21.42 9.33 -8.60
C LYS A 114 -19.93 9.15 -8.27
N SER A 115 -19.56 9.14 -6.98
CA SER A 115 -18.18 8.94 -6.54
C SER A 115 -17.70 7.53 -6.86
N LEU A 116 -18.53 6.54 -6.61
CA LEU A 116 -18.25 5.14 -6.93
C LEU A 116 -18.10 4.94 -8.44
N SER A 117 -19.05 5.42 -9.24
CA SER A 117 -19.00 5.34 -10.71
C SER A 117 -17.71 5.98 -11.27
N ARG A 118 -17.33 7.13 -10.74
CA ARG A 118 -16.09 7.82 -11.14
C ARG A 118 -14.84 7.03 -10.76
N LEU A 119 -14.81 6.43 -9.57
CA LEU A 119 -13.72 5.57 -9.13
C LEU A 119 -13.60 4.34 -10.04
N LYS A 120 -14.71 3.65 -10.32
CA LYS A 120 -14.75 2.49 -11.23
C LYS A 120 -14.24 2.86 -12.62
N SER A 121 -14.74 3.95 -13.18
CA SER A 121 -14.31 4.44 -14.50
C SER A 121 -12.80 4.77 -14.54
N PHE A 122 -12.26 5.35 -13.47
CA PHE A 122 -10.82 5.61 -13.39
C PHE A 122 -10.02 4.31 -13.31
N VAL A 123 -10.42 3.35 -12.47
CA VAL A 123 -9.76 2.04 -12.32
C VAL A 123 -9.71 1.30 -13.65
N GLU A 124 -10.84 1.26 -14.38
CA GLU A 124 -10.94 0.64 -15.69
C GLU A 124 -10.00 1.32 -16.72
N LYS A 125 -10.06 2.65 -16.81
CA LYS A 125 -9.23 3.44 -17.72
C LYS A 125 -7.74 3.44 -17.35
N ALA A 126 -7.41 3.12 -16.11
CA ALA A 126 -6.02 3.05 -15.66
C ALA A 126 -5.25 1.90 -16.33
N GLY A 127 -5.92 0.80 -16.69
CA GLY A 127 -5.36 -0.29 -17.50
C GLY A 127 -4.11 -0.94 -16.88
N VAL A 128 -4.20 -1.31 -15.59
CA VAL A 128 -3.07 -1.92 -14.84
C VAL A 128 -3.39 -3.27 -14.22
N ASP A 129 -4.36 -3.98 -14.80
CA ASP A 129 -4.67 -5.39 -14.53
C ASP A 129 -4.74 -5.73 -13.03
N GLY A 130 -5.62 -5.04 -12.30
CA GLY A 130 -5.85 -5.30 -10.87
C GLY A 130 -4.80 -4.72 -9.92
N ARG A 131 -3.81 -3.96 -10.41
CA ARG A 131 -2.73 -3.38 -9.60
C ARG A 131 -3.07 -2.02 -8.98
N ILE A 132 -4.34 -1.76 -8.64
CA ILE A 132 -4.76 -0.57 -7.89
C ILE A 132 -5.25 -0.96 -6.51
N ALA A 133 -4.65 -0.36 -5.48
CA ALA A 133 -5.09 -0.44 -4.10
C ALA A 133 -5.69 0.92 -3.69
N VAL A 134 -6.96 0.92 -3.25
CA VAL A 134 -7.71 2.15 -2.94
C VAL A 134 -7.79 2.35 -1.44
N GLU A 135 -7.17 3.42 -0.94
CA GLU A 135 -7.29 3.83 0.45
C GLU A 135 -8.35 4.91 0.61
N PHE A 136 -9.41 4.55 1.31
CA PHE A 136 -10.49 5.46 1.69
C PHE A 136 -10.12 6.22 2.96
N ARG A 137 -10.55 7.48 3.05
CA ARG A 137 -10.34 8.36 4.20
C ARG A 137 -11.65 8.97 4.75
N HIS A 138 -12.74 8.88 4.00
CA HIS A 138 -14.04 9.35 4.45
C HIS A 138 -14.83 8.19 5.08
N PRO A 139 -15.44 8.39 6.29
CA PRO A 139 -16.13 7.33 7.03
C PRO A 139 -17.24 6.61 6.26
N SER A 140 -17.92 7.30 5.35
CA SER A 140 -19.04 6.72 4.59
C SER A 140 -18.68 5.49 3.75
N TRP A 141 -17.41 5.29 3.40
CA TRP A 141 -16.96 4.10 2.68
C TRP A 141 -16.89 2.85 3.55
N PHE A 142 -16.73 3.02 4.85
CA PHE A 142 -16.61 1.91 5.81
C PHE A 142 -17.95 1.40 6.32
N SER A 143 -19.06 2.03 5.92
CA SER A 143 -20.41 1.55 6.18
C SER A 143 -20.83 0.40 5.25
N PHE A 144 -20.04 0.15 4.20
CA PHE A 144 -20.27 -1.00 3.33
C PHE A 144 -19.88 -2.31 3.99
N ASN A 145 -20.63 -3.37 3.65
CA ASN A 145 -20.12 -4.72 3.81
C ASN A 145 -18.83 -4.86 2.97
N LYS A 146 -17.81 -5.51 3.55
CA LYS A 146 -16.46 -5.61 2.95
C LYS A 146 -16.48 -6.37 1.63
N GLU A 147 -17.28 -7.43 1.53
CA GLU A 147 -17.45 -8.25 0.33
C GLU A 147 -18.07 -7.42 -0.80
N LYS A 148 -19.13 -6.69 -0.50
CA LYS A 148 -19.78 -5.79 -1.45
C LYS A 148 -18.84 -4.69 -1.93
N LEU A 149 -18.02 -4.12 -1.04
CA LEU A 149 -17.02 -3.13 -1.46
C LEU A 149 -16.00 -3.73 -2.43
N CYS A 150 -15.53 -4.96 -2.16
CA CYS A 150 -14.64 -5.67 -3.07
C CYS A 150 -15.24 -5.90 -4.47
N GLU A 151 -16.52 -6.27 -4.53
CA GLU A 151 -17.24 -6.47 -5.80
C GLU A 151 -17.38 -5.15 -6.56
N GLU A 152 -17.79 -4.08 -5.87
CA GLU A 152 -17.99 -2.76 -6.46
C GLU A 152 -16.70 -2.12 -6.99
N LEU A 153 -15.56 -2.43 -6.41
CA LEU A 153 -14.26 -1.90 -6.87
C LEU A 153 -13.74 -2.56 -8.17
N GLY A 154 -14.43 -3.59 -8.68
CA GLY A 154 -14.03 -4.27 -9.91
C GLY A 154 -12.62 -4.85 -9.81
N GLU A 155 -11.68 -4.37 -10.61
CA GLU A 155 -10.28 -4.87 -10.61
C GLU A 155 -9.44 -4.38 -9.41
N ALA A 156 -9.80 -3.26 -8.79
CA ALA A 156 -9.06 -2.72 -7.65
C ALA A 156 -9.35 -3.49 -6.35
N ILE A 157 -8.50 -3.27 -5.35
CA ILE A 157 -8.69 -3.79 -3.98
C ILE A 157 -8.76 -2.64 -2.98
N PRO A 158 -9.57 -2.74 -1.91
CA PRO A 158 -9.54 -1.79 -0.82
C PRO A 158 -8.30 -2.01 0.06
N VAL A 159 -7.76 -0.91 0.59
CA VAL A 159 -6.65 -0.91 1.53
C VAL A 159 -7.17 -1.11 2.95
N SER A 160 -6.57 -2.04 3.67
CA SER A 160 -6.70 -2.18 5.12
C SER A 160 -5.92 -1.07 5.82
N VAL A 161 -6.47 -0.52 6.90
CA VAL A 161 -5.88 0.60 7.63
C VAL A 161 -5.91 0.34 9.13
N ASP A 162 -4.77 0.59 9.79
CA ASP A 162 -4.67 0.75 11.24
C ASP A 162 -4.22 2.19 11.52
N ALA A 163 -5.09 2.96 12.17
CA ALA A 163 -4.89 4.38 12.43
C ALA A 163 -5.52 4.78 13.76
N PRO A 164 -5.18 5.93 14.35
CA PRO A 164 -5.73 6.38 15.62
C PRO A 164 -7.25 6.39 15.63
N GLY A 165 -7.83 5.60 16.53
CA GLY A 165 -9.28 5.47 16.67
C GLY A 165 -9.99 4.75 15.51
N PHE A 166 -9.26 4.15 14.57
CA PHE A 166 -9.83 3.50 13.41
C PHE A 166 -9.03 2.27 12.96
N LYS A 167 -9.71 1.13 12.93
CA LYS A 167 -9.18 -0.13 12.42
C LYS A 167 -10.12 -0.68 11.35
N TYR A 168 -9.60 -0.94 10.17
CA TYR A 168 -10.34 -1.54 9.08
C TYR A 168 -9.47 -2.54 8.36
N TYR A 169 -9.75 -3.84 8.53
CA TYR A 169 -9.03 -4.91 7.86
C TYR A 169 -9.95 -5.63 6.89
N VAL A 170 -9.47 -5.85 5.69
CA VAL A 170 -10.22 -6.47 4.59
C VAL A 170 -9.29 -7.30 3.72
N CYS A 171 -9.77 -8.45 3.30
CA CYS A 171 -9.13 -9.28 2.29
C CYS A 171 -9.99 -9.27 1.03
N CYS A 172 -9.42 -8.83 -0.07
CA CYS A 172 -10.10 -8.77 -1.34
C CYS A 172 -9.29 -9.53 -2.39
N LYS A 173 -9.98 -10.39 -3.19
CA LYS A 173 -9.29 -11.22 -4.20
C LYS A 173 -8.14 -12.07 -3.64
N LYS A 174 -8.27 -12.51 -2.40
CA LYS A 174 -7.22 -13.21 -1.65
C LYS A 174 -5.96 -12.40 -1.41
N VAL A 175 -6.06 -11.08 -1.38
CA VAL A 175 -4.98 -10.16 -1.05
C VAL A 175 -5.38 -9.26 0.11
N VAL A 176 -4.46 -9.07 1.05
CA VAL A 176 -4.51 -8.03 2.06
C VAL A 176 -3.44 -6.99 1.72
N TYR A 177 -3.84 -5.73 1.55
CA TYR A 177 -2.94 -4.58 1.46
C TYR A 177 -3.17 -3.73 2.69
N LEU A 178 -2.23 -3.70 3.63
CA LEU A 178 -2.37 -3.07 4.94
C LEU A 178 -1.41 -1.88 5.07
N ARG A 179 -1.93 -0.76 5.55
CA ARG A 179 -1.15 0.42 5.94
C ARG A 179 -1.30 0.71 7.43
N LEU A 180 -0.17 0.84 8.11
CA LEU A 180 -0.07 1.08 9.55
C LEU A 180 0.36 2.52 9.80
N HIS A 181 -0.56 3.36 10.28
CA HIS A 181 -0.36 4.80 10.49
C HIS A 181 -0.13 5.19 11.94
N GLY A 182 -0.21 4.22 12.86
CA GLY A 182 -0.15 4.43 14.30
C GLY A 182 -1.49 4.30 15.00
N ARG A 183 -1.47 4.02 16.31
CA ARG A 183 -2.68 3.85 17.14
C ARG A 183 -2.91 5.01 18.08
N THR A 184 -1.86 5.60 18.63
CA THR A 184 -1.94 6.72 19.59
C THR A 184 -2.03 8.08 18.90
N SER A 185 -1.25 8.26 17.84
CA SER A 185 -1.28 9.46 16.99
C SER A 185 -0.90 9.12 15.56
N TRP A 186 -1.39 9.94 14.60
CA TRP A 186 -1.09 9.77 13.20
C TRP A 186 0.41 9.91 12.94
N TYR A 187 0.97 8.88 12.29
CA TYR A 187 2.38 8.83 11.87
C TYR A 187 3.39 8.84 13.01
N PHE A 188 2.95 8.70 14.26
CA PHE A 188 3.81 8.74 15.43
C PHE A 188 3.33 7.73 16.48
N HIS A 189 3.73 6.47 16.33
CA HIS A 189 3.38 5.37 17.22
C HIS A 189 4.37 4.24 17.06
N GLU A 190 4.90 3.74 18.16
CA GLU A 190 5.66 2.51 18.20
C GLU A 190 4.72 1.34 18.43
N TYR A 191 4.57 0.48 17.43
CA TYR A 191 3.77 -0.74 17.59
C TYR A 191 4.48 -1.72 18.49
N THR A 192 3.80 -2.18 19.53
CA THR A 192 4.29 -3.27 20.37
C THR A 192 4.15 -4.61 19.64
N GLU A 193 4.91 -5.62 20.08
CA GLU A 193 4.80 -6.97 19.52
C GLU A 193 3.38 -7.53 19.66
N ASN A 194 2.71 -7.31 20.80
CA ASN A 194 1.34 -7.76 21.00
C ASN A 194 0.36 -7.12 20.00
N GLU A 195 0.48 -5.81 19.74
CA GLU A 195 -0.34 -5.14 18.73
C GLU A 195 -0.10 -5.70 17.32
N LEU A 196 1.15 -6.02 16.98
CA LEU A 196 1.46 -6.62 15.68
C LEU A 196 0.94 -8.04 15.57
N ARG A 197 1.02 -8.85 16.63
CA ARG A 197 0.44 -10.20 16.67
C ARG A 197 -1.08 -10.20 16.53
N GLU A 198 -1.79 -9.29 17.22
CA GLU A 198 -3.23 -9.09 17.02
C GLU A 198 -3.59 -8.82 15.55
N ILE A 199 -2.83 -7.93 14.90
CA ILE A 199 -3.03 -7.60 13.49
C ILE A 199 -2.79 -8.83 12.61
N VAL A 200 -1.70 -9.56 12.85
CA VAL A 200 -1.35 -10.75 12.08
C VAL A 200 -2.44 -11.81 12.20
N ASP A 201 -2.92 -12.10 13.41
CA ASP A 201 -3.97 -13.09 13.65
C ASP A 201 -5.24 -12.75 12.85
N GLU A 202 -5.62 -11.47 12.82
CA GLU A 202 -6.81 -11.03 12.10
C GLU A 202 -6.62 -11.13 10.57
N ILE A 203 -5.50 -10.65 10.01
CA ILE A 203 -5.31 -10.65 8.56
C ILE A 203 -4.99 -12.05 7.99
N VAL A 204 -4.32 -12.91 8.74
CA VAL A 204 -4.05 -14.29 8.34
C VAL A 204 -5.34 -15.12 8.44
N GLY A 205 -6.22 -14.81 9.39
CA GLY A 205 -7.56 -15.42 9.54
C GLY A 205 -8.43 -15.32 8.28
N PHE A 206 -8.19 -14.34 7.40
CA PHE A 206 -8.84 -14.26 6.09
C PHE A 206 -8.33 -15.30 5.07
N LYS A 207 -7.28 -16.04 5.38
CA LYS A 207 -6.62 -17.02 4.47
C LYS A 207 -6.24 -16.41 3.12
N PRO A 208 -5.46 -15.32 3.10
CA PRO A 208 -5.04 -14.67 1.88
C PRO A 208 -3.98 -15.51 1.14
N ARG A 209 -3.79 -15.21 -0.14
CA ARG A 209 -2.65 -15.71 -0.94
C ARG A 209 -1.45 -14.78 -0.89
N ALA A 210 -1.71 -13.48 -0.65
CA ALA A 210 -0.65 -12.49 -0.52
C ALA A 210 -1.02 -11.43 0.53
N ILE A 211 -0.02 -10.99 1.29
CA ILE A 211 -0.10 -9.93 2.28
C ILE A 211 0.96 -8.89 1.96
N TYR A 212 0.52 -7.64 1.81
CA TYR A 212 1.38 -6.46 1.68
C TYR A 212 1.17 -5.59 2.91
N VAL A 213 2.24 -5.26 3.62
CA VAL A 213 2.18 -4.40 4.81
C VAL A 213 3.16 -3.25 4.65
N PHE A 214 2.66 -2.03 4.79
CA PHE A 214 3.47 -0.83 4.72
C PHE A 214 3.31 0.03 5.98
N PHE A 215 4.43 0.24 6.65
CA PHE A 215 4.49 1.09 7.84
C PHE A 215 4.65 2.55 7.45
N ASN A 216 3.87 3.40 8.09
CA ASN A 216 3.87 4.86 7.91
C ASN A 216 3.79 5.55 9.28
N ASN A 217 4.66 5.12 10.22
CA ASN A 217 4.72 5.57 11.62
C ASN A 217 6.08 6.17 11.99
N ASN A 218 6.72 6.86 11.02
CA ASN A 218 7.92 7.67 11.19
C ASN A 218 9.15 6.87 11.67
N HIS A 219 9.76 7.23 12.82
CA HIS A 219 11.02 6.67 13.30
C HIS A 219 10.98 5.15 13.53
N TRP A 220 9.84 4.61 13.94
CA TRP A 220 9.69 3.18 14.25
C TRP A 220 9.39 2.30 13.04
N MET A 221 9.25 2.89 11.84
CA MET A 221 8.87 2.13 10.64
C MET A 221 9.74 0.92 10.38
N LEU A 222 11.05 1.08 10.48
CA LEU A 222 11.98 0.01 10.15
C LEU A 222 11.89 -1.15 11.13
N GLU A 223 11.97 -0.88 12.43
CA GLU A 223 11.96 -1.93 13.46
C GLU A 223 10.59 -2.61 13.54
N ASN A 224 9.51 -1.83 13.46
CA ASN A 224 8.17 -2.40 13.40
C ASN A 224 7.93 -3.25 12.13
N ALA A 225 8.47 -2.84 10.99
CA ALA A 225 8.36 -3.60 9.75
C ALA A 225 9.15 -4.93 9.81
N ARG A 226 10.36 -4.90 10.38
CA ARG A 226 11.17 -6.11 10.62
C ARG A 226 10.44 -7.10 11.53
N LEU A 227 9.91 -6.60 12.65
CA LEU A 227 9.18 -7.42 13.61
C LEU A 227 7.90 -8.00 12.98
N MET A 228 7.12 -7.18 12.27
CA MET A 228 5.93 -7.65 11.55
C MET A 228 6.27 -8.74 10.54
N LYS A 229 7.36 -8.58 9.78
CA LYS A 229 7.80 -9.56 8.80
C LYS A 229 8.12 -10.90 9.47
N SER A 230 8.87 -10.87 10.58
CA SER A 230 9.20 -12.06 11.36
C SER A 230 7.95 -12.77 11.88
N ILE A 231 6.99 -12.03 12.46
CA ILE A 231 5.74 -12.61 12.98
C ILE A 231 4.91 -13.23 11.86
N LEU A 232 4.81 -12.57 10.69
CA LEU A 232 4.08 -13.09 9.54
C LEU A 232 4.71 -14.37 8.98
N GLU A 233 6.04 -14.41 8.86
CA GLU A 233 6.78 -15.58 8.38
C GLU A 233 6.60 -16.77 9.34
N GLU A 234 6.77 -16.55 10.66
CA GLU A 234 6.52 -17.55 11.71
C GLU A 234 5.09 -18.10 11.65
N THR A 235 4.11 -17.21 11.48
CA THR A 235 2.70 -17.58 11.45
C THR A 235 2.37 -18.36 10.16
N ALA A 236 2.90 -17.95 9.01
CA ALA A 236 2.67 -18.62 7.74
C ALA A 236 3.28 -20.05 7.72
N GLU A 237 4.43 -20.26 8.37
CA GLU A 237 5.04 -21.59 8.54
C GLU A 237 4.14 -22.52 9.35
N LYS A 238 3.54 -22.06 10.43
CA LYS A 238 2.59 -22.83 11.25
C LYS A 238 1.37 -23.25 10.42
N PHE A 239 0.80 -22.35 9.64
CA PHE A 239 -0.36 -22.64 8.77
C PHE A 239 -0.03 -23.60 7.60
N ALA A 240 1.23 -23.74 7.22
CA ALA A 240 1.64 -24.68 6.18
C ALA A 240 1.79 -26.11 6.71
N LEU A 241 1.88 -26.29 8.02
CA LEU A 241 2.04 -27.60 8.69
C LEU A 241 0.68 -28.22 9.09
N ASP A 242 -0.37 -27.44 9.20
CA ASP A 242 -1.76 -27.84 9.43
C ASP A 242 -2.52 -28.10 8.10
#